data_62f0e4a44cc9528b205048a878b4b8b3
#
_entry.id   62f0e4a44cc9528b205048a878b4b8b3
#
_cell.length_a   1.000
_cell.length_b   1.000
_cell.length_c   1.000
_cell.angle_alpha   90.00
_cell.angle_beta   90.00
_cell.angle_gamma   90.00
#
_symmetry.space_group_name_H-M   'P 1'
#
loop_
_entity.id
_entity.type
_entity.pdbx_description
1 polymer ?
#
loop_
_entity_poly.entity_id
_entity_poly.type
_entity_poly.pdbx_seq_one_letter_code
_entity_poly.pdbx_strand_id
1 'polypeptide(L)'
;MRYPSRIKPISYLKANAAEVLRQLAEEREPLLITQNGEARAVIQDVASYEATQETLALLKILALGNREIEGGKVRLLADVVKRLRATTTAA
;
A
#
# COMPACT_ATOMS: atom_id res chain seq x y z
N MET A 1 -1.15 -11.22 -9.76
CA MET A 1 -0.61 -9.94 -9.26
C MET A 1 0.36 -9.34 -10.25
N ARG A 2 0.22 -8.05 -10.47
CA ARG A 2 1.13 -7.36 -11.38
C ARG A 2 2.37 -6.87 -10.66
N TYR A 3 3.51 -7.02 -11.30
CA TYR A 3 4.72 -6.36 -10.80
C TYR A 3 4.62 -4.85 -11.03
N PRO A 4 5.24 -4.05 -10.17
CA PRO A 4 5.37 -2.62 -10.41
C PRO A 4 5.99 -2.34 -11.77
N SER A 5 5.55 -1.28 -12.41
CA SER A 5 6.07 -0.91 -13.74
C SER A 5 7.51 -0.41 -13.69
N ARG A 6 7.98 0.01 -12.51
CA ARG A 6 9.33 0.55 -12.34
C ARG A 6 10.18 -0.43 -11.59
N ILE A 7 11.31 -0.77 -12.18
CA ILE A 7 12.27 -1.73 -11.64
C ILE A 7 13.64 -1.09 -11.68
N LYS A 8 14.32 -1.05 -10.53
CA LYS A 8 15.65 -0.46 -10.41
C LYS A 8 16.54 -1.34 -9.53
N PRO A 9 17.85 -1.37 -9.80
CA PRO A 9 18.77 -2.10 -8.92
C PRO A 9 18.98 -1.35 -7.60
N ILE A 10 19.45 -2.08 -6.59
CA ILE A 10 19.71 -1.49 -5.26
C ILE A 10 20.73 -0.35 -5.34
N SER A 11 21.68 -0.42 -6.25
CA SER A 11 22.67 0.63 -6.42
C SER A 11 22.04 1.96 -6.80
N TYR A 12 20.98 1.94 -7.59
CA TYR A 12 20.25 3.13 -7.95
C TYR A 12 19.60 3.76 -6.72
N LEU A 13 18.99 2.93 -5.87
CA LEU A 13 18.36 3.40 -4.64
C LEU A 13 19.39 4.05 -3.73
N LYS A 14 20.57 3.42 -3.56
CA LYS A 14 21.62 3.98 -2.71
C LYS A 14 22.09 5.34 -3.21
N ALA A 15 22.23 5.48 -4.51
CA ALA A 15 22.74 6.71 -5.11
C ALA A 15 21.70 7.83 -5.14
N ASN A 16 20.41 7.49 -5.18
CA ASN A 16 19.34 8.46 -5.43
C ASN A 16 18.20 8.36 -4.42
N ALA A 17 18.50 8.01 -3.18
CA ALA A 17 17.45 7.74 -2.19
C ALA A 17 16.45 8.89 -2.01
N ALA A 18 16.95 10.12 -1.88
CA ALA A 18 16.07 11.27 -1.68
C ALA A 18 15.16 11.51 -2.88
N GLU A 19 15.71 11.38 -4.08
CA GLU A 19 14.95 11.54 -5.32
C GLU A 19 13.90 10.43 -5.47
N VAL A 20 14.27 9.21 -5.13
CA VAL A 20 13.35 8.07 -5.16
C VAL A 20 12.16 8.32 -4.23
N LEU A 21 12.42 8.76 -3.01
CA LEU A 21 11.35 9.04 -2.06
C LEU A 21 10.44 10.16 -2.55
N ARG A 22 11.00 11.19 -3.15
CA ARG A 22 10.21 12.28 -3.71
C ARG A 22 9.30 11.78 -4.84
N GLN A 23 9.85 10.98 -5.74
CA GLN A 23 9.08 10.44 -6.86
C GLN A 23 7.96 9.51 -6.38
N LEU A 24 8.23 8.70 -5.38
CA LEU A 24 7.21 7.82 -4.80
C LEU A 24 6.04 8.63 -4.24
N ALA A 25 6.34 9.73 -3.56
CA ALA A 25 5.30 10.57 -2.98
C ALA A 25 4.46 11.27 -4.05
N GLU A 26 5.08 11.68 -5.14
CA GLU A 26 4.40 12.37 -6.22
C GLU A 26 3.61 11.44 -7.14
N GLU A 27 4.24 10.38 -7.57
CA GLU A 27 3.67 9.48 -8.57
C GLU A 27 2.84 8.35 -7.98
N ARG A 28 3.08 8.04 -6.72
CA ARG A 28 2.37 6.98 -5.99
C ARG A 28 2.45 5.62 -6.68
N GLU A 29 3.55 5.40 -7.36
CA GLU A 29 3.83 4.15 -8.04
C GLU A 29 4.93 3.41 -7.29
N PRO A 30 4.71 2.14 -6.93
CA PRO A 30 5.75 1.39 -6.23
C PRO A 30 6.96 1.14 -7.11
N LEU A 31 8.11 0.98 -6.47
CA LEU A 31 9.37 0.71 -7.14
C LEU A 31 9.88 -0.66 -6.70
N LEU A 32 10.09 -1.54 -7.67
CA LEU A 32 10.67 -2.86 -7.39
C LEU A 32 12.19 -2.74 -7.38
N ILE A 33 12.81 -3.20 -6.30
CA ILE A 33 14.27 -3.15 -6.13
C ILE A 33 14.85 -4.54 -6.36
N THR A 34 15.84 -4.60 -7.21
CA THR A 34 16.54 -5.84 -7.51
C THR A 34 17.94 -5.82 -6.93
N GLN A 35 18.48 -7.01 -6.65
CA GLN A 35 19.85 -7.21 -6.25
C GLN A 35 20.34 -8.47 -6.93
N ASN A 36 21.46 -8.38 -7.63
CA ASN A 36 22.02 -9.51 -8.38
C ASN A 36 20.99 -10.10 -9.35
N GLY A 37 20.20 -9.24 -9.98
CA GLY A 37 19.20 -9.66 -10.95
C GLY A 37 17.94 -10.26 -10.37
N GLU A 38 17.82 -10.31 -9.04
CA GLU A 38 16.64 -10.86 -8.37
C GLU A 38 15.83 -9.76 -7.69
N ALA A 39 14.49 -9.87 -7.78
CA ALA A 39 13.60 -8.98 -7.06
C ALA A 39 13.74 -9.22 -5.56
N ARG A 40 14.05 -8.17 -4.80
CA ARG A 40 14.28 -8.29 -3.36
C ARG A 40 13.31 -7.51 -2.52
N ALA A 41 12.83 -6.37 -3.01
CA ALA A 41 12.00 -5.50 -2.20
C ALA A 41 11.11 -4.63 -3.08
N VAL A 42 10.03 -4.16 -2.50
CA VAL A 42 9.16 -3.16 -3.10
C VAL A 42 9.17 -1.95 -2.18
N ILE A 43 9.37 -0.78 -2.76
CA ILE A 43 9.32 0.48 -2.03
C ILE A 43 8.08 1.24 -2.46
N GLN A 44 7.32 1.73 -1.50
CA GLN A 44 6.06 2.38 -1.77
C GLN A 44 5.90 3.57 -0.82
N ASP A 45 5.21 4.61 -1.26
CA ASP A 45 4.90 5.73 -0.38
C ASP A 45 3.94 5.28 0.73
N VAL A 46 4.05 5.93 1.88
CA VAL A 46 3.30 5.53 3.07
C VAL A 46 1.79 5.63 2.86
N ALA A 47 1.33 6.68 2.21
CA ALA A 47 -0.11 6.87 1.99
C ALA A 47 -0.71 5.74 1.18
N SER A 48 -0.05 5.34 0.10
CA SER A 48 -0.52 4.23 -0.74
C SER A 48 -0.46 2.90 0.00
N TYR A 49 0.60 2.69 0.77
CA TYR A 49 0.72 1.48 1.58
C TYR A 49 -0.42 1.37 2.59
N GLU A 50 -0.71 2.44 3.32
CA GLU A 50 -1.78 2.44 4.30
C GLU A 50 -3.14 2.22 3.65
N ALA A 51 -3.40 2.86 2.51
CA ALA A 51 -4.65 2.67 1.79
C ALA A 51 -4.84 1.21 1.36
N THR A 52 -3.77 0.57 0.90
CA THR A 52 -3.81 -0.84 0.52
C THR A 52 -4.10 -1.72 1.73
N GLN A 53 -3.43 -1.45 2.86
CA GLN A 53 -3.64 -2.23 4.07
C GLN A 53 -5.08 -2.11 4.58
N GLU A 54 -5.65 -0.93 4.54
CA GLU A 54 -7.04 -0.72 4.95
C GLU A 54 -8.01 -1.42 4.01
N THR A 55 -7.75 -1.38 2.71
CA THR A 55 -8.56 -2.10 1.73
C THR A 55 -8.53 -3.61 1.98
N LEU A 56 -7.33 -4.16 2.24
CA LEU A 56 -7.19 -5.57 2.56
C LEU A 56 -7.95 -5.94 3.84
N ALA A 57 -7.90 -5.08 4.84
CA ALA A 57 -8.64 -5.30 6.09
C ALA A 57 -10.15 -5.33 5.84
N LEU A 58 -10.65 -4.41 5.02
CA LEU A 58 -12.06 -4.38 4.65
C LEU A 58 -12.48 -5.64 3.90
N LEU A 59 -11.69 -6.04 2.91
CA LEU A 59 -11.96 -7.25 2.13
C LEU A 59 -11.96 -8.49 3.02
N LYS A 60 -11.05 -8.53 4.00
CA LYS A 60 -10.97 -9.63 4.94
C LYS A 60 -12.24 -9.73 5.79
N ILE A 61 -12.74 -8.59 6.26
CA ILE A 61 -13.98 -8.54 7.03
C ILE A 61 -15.15 -9.05 6.19
N LEU A 62 -15.26 -8.61 4.94
CA LEU A 62 -16.31 -9.04 4.04
C LEU A 62 -16.22 -10.54 3.73
N ALA A 63 -14.99 -11.05 3.58
CA ALA A 63 -14.78 -12.47 3.30
C ALA A 63 -15.18 -13.37 4.46
N LEU A 64 -15.16 -12.88 5.70
CA LEU A 64 -15.58 -13.64 6.88
C LEU A 64 -17.09 -13.86 6.93
N GLY A 65 -17.86 -13.08 6.18
CA GLY A 65 -19.29 -13.25 6.09
C GLY A 65 -20.07 -12.57 7.19
N ASN A 66 -21.40 -12.70 7.11
CA ASN A 66 -22.30 -11.96 8.00
C ASN A 66 -22.18 -12.31 9.47
N ARG A 67 -21.85 -13.56 9.77
CA ARG A 67 -21.73 -13.98 11.17
C ARG A 67 -20.62 -13.23 11.91
N GLU A 68 -19.62 -12.81 11.16
CA GLU A 68 -18.47 -12.13 11.74
C GLU A 68 -18.66 -10.62 11.86
N ILE A 69 -19.78 -10.12 11.38
CA ILE A 69 -20.01 -8.66 11.33
C ILE A 69 -20.91 -8.18 12.47
N GLU A 70 -21.37 -9.03 13.34
CA GLU A 70 -22.27 -8.65 14.42
C GLU A 70 -21.56 -7.83 15.50
N GLY A 71 -22.30 -6.92 16.11
CA GLY A 71 -21.82 -6.13 17.24
C GLY A 71 -20.62 -5.26 16.89
N GLY A 72 -19.50 -5.51 17.59
CA GLY A 72 -18.30 -4.69 17.42
C GLY A 72 -17.69 -4.75 16.04
N LYS A 73 -17.96 -5.81 15.30
CA LYS A 73 -17.39 -5.95 13.95
C LYS A 73 -18.03 -5.02 12.94
N VAL A 74 -19.31 -4.70 13.13
CA VAL A 74 -19.96 -3.69 12.29
C VAL A 74 -19.31 -2.34 12.50
N ARG A 75 -18.99 -2.02 13.75
CA ARG A 75 -18.32 -0.78 14.09
C ARG A 75 -16.92 -0.72 13.47
N LEU A 76 -16.20 -1.81 13.54
CA LEU A 76 -14.87 -1.90 12.94
C LEU A 76 -14.93 -1.64 11.44
N LEU A 77 -15.92 -2.22 10.76
CA LEU A 77 -16.11 -2.02 9.34
C LEU A 77 -16.37 -0.55 9.02
N ALA A 78 -17.21 0.11 9.80
CA ALA A 78 -17.50 1.53 9.62
C ALA A 78 -16.23 2.38 9.79
N ASP A 79 -15.39 2.05 10.77
CA ASP A 79 -14.13 2.75 11.01
C ASP A 79 -13.18 2.60 9.83
N VAL A 80 -13.09 1.40 9.27
CA VAL A 80 -12.21 1.14 8.12
C VAL A 80 -12.67 1.95 6.91
N VAL A 81 -13.97 1.96 6.64
CA VAL A 81 -14.53 2.74 5.54
C VAL A 81 -14.26 4.23 5.73
N LYS A 82 -14.41 4.72 6.94
CA LYS A 82 -14.15 6.11 7.27
C LYS A 82 -12.69 6.48 7.01
N ARG A 83 -11.77 5.62 7.41
CA ARG A 83 -10.35 5.85 7.17
C ARG A 83 -10.01 5.85 5.69
N LEU A 84 -10.59 4.95 4.92
CA LEU A 84 -10.37 4.90 3.48
C LEU A 84 -10.81 6.20 2.81
N ARG A 85 -11.95 6.73 3.22
CA ARG A 85 -12.44 8.01 2.70
C ARG A 85 -11.52 9.15 3.06
N ALA A 86 -11.05 9.18 4.31
CA ALA A 86 -10.13 10.22 4.77
C ALA A 86 -8.82 10.16 4.00
N THR A 87 -8.27 8.98 3.77
CA THR A 87 -7.05 8.78 3.02
C THR A 87 -7.21 9.25 1.57
N THR A 88 -8.33 8.92 0.96
CA THR A 88 -8.61 9.30 -0.42
C THR A 88 -8.76 10.81 -0.57
N THR A 89 -9.44 11.46 0.37
CA THR A 89 -9.65 12.90 0.30
C THR A 89 -8.42 13.71 0.69
N ALA A 90 -7.57 13.16 1.52
CA ALA A 90 -6.35 13.84 1.97
C ALA A 90 -5.23 13.85 0.92
N ALA A 91 -5.38 13.08 -0.12
CA ALA A 91 -4.34 12.93 -1.14
C ALA A 91 -4.15 14.20 -1.97
#